data_157eb6604993ab871997889bf49710c5
#
_entry.id   157eb6604993ab871997889bf49710c5
#
_cell.length_a   1.000
_cell.length_b   1.000
_cell.length_c   1.000
_cell.angle_alpha   90.00
_cell.angle_beta   90.00
_cell.angle_gamma   90.00
#
_symmetry.space_group_name_H-M   'P 1'
#
loop_
_entity.id
_entity.type
_entity.pdbx_description
1 polymer ?
#
loop_
_entity_poly.entity_id
_entity_poly.type
_entity_poly.pdbx_seq_one_letter_code
_entity_poly.pdbx_strand_id
1 'polypeptide(L)'
;WLYFDSKLTTYAELSELNVRKISFVTIRRRGTRLIDRLNSIPQSQWTSATIDIPKRRHKKIGYFDEIIRLGDYEGQLRQIAVTGLGRERPTLFLTNHLTESPREIIMNYARRNGIEDGLGTNVNFFHMDNLSSEVRLNVDLDVTLTVIANSCYRWLADRLKGCQNAKPKQLSRKFIETSGEIEITPNRILLVTLDRRCHNPILREAALDKDSPPIPWLGGYRIQF
;
A
#
# COMPACT_ATOMS: atom_id res chain seq x y z
N TRP A 1 8.48 -14.44 -2.11
CA TRP A 1 7.09 -14.49 -1.65
C TRP A 1 6.16 -13.78 -2.62
N LEU A 2 5.06 -14.44 -3.02
CA LEU A 2 3.99 -13.86 -3.83
C LEU A 2 2.70 -13.73 -3.01
N TYR A 3 2.09 -12.55 -3.04
CA TYR A 3 0.80 -12.26 -2.41
C TYR A 3 -0.19 -11.83 -3.49
N PHE A 4 -1.23 -12.63 -3.73
CA PHE A 4 -2.18 -12.36 -4.81
C PHE A 4 -3.61 -12.81 -4.49
N ASP A 5 -4.58 -12.35 -5.28
CA ASP A 5 -5.98 -12.70 -5.15
C ASP A 5 -6.28 -14.06 -5.79
N SER A 6 -7.28 -14.76 -5.27
CA SER A 6 -7.78 -16.05 -5.77
C SER A 6 -8.27 -16.07 -7.23
N LYS A 7 -8.42 -14.90 -7.83
CA LYS A 7 -8.88 -14.77 -9.23
C LYS A 7 -7.79 -15.05 -10.27
N LEU A 8 -6.53 -15.03 -9.85
CA LEU A 8 -5.39 -15.03 -10.77
C LEU A 8 -4.83 -16.42 -11.07
N THR A 9 -5.19 -17.46 -10.29
CA THR A 9 -4.56 -18.78 -10.42
C THR A 9 -5.52 -19.93 -10.19
N THR A 10 -5.18 -21.06 -10.82
CA THR A 10 -5.73 -22.39 -10.56
C THR A 10 -4.83 -23.14 -9.54
N TYR A 11 -5.31 -24.25 -8.99
CA TYR A 11 -4.49 -25.09 -8.09
C TYR A 11 -3.30 -25.73 -8.81
N ALA A 12 -3.43 -26.02 -10.09
CA ALA A 12 -2.33 -26.52 -10.92
C ALA A 12 -1.20 -25.47 -11.04
N GLU A 13 -1.54 -24.20 -11.30
CA GLU A 13 -0.55 -23.10 -11.33
C GLU A 13 0.09 -22.86 -9.96
N LEU A 14 -0.65 -23.02 -8.86
CA LEU A 14 -0.07 -23.00 -7.52
C LEU A 14 0.93 -24.14 -7.30
N SER A 15 0.67 -25.33 -7.89
CA SER A 15 1.60 -26.45 -7.87
C SER A 15 2.90 -26.12 -8.59
N GLU A 16 2.85 -25.45 -9.73
CA GLU A 16 4.05 -24.97 -10.42
C GLU A 16 4.87 -23.99 -9.60
N LEU A 17 4.22 -23.08 -8.87
CA LEU A 17 4.93 -22.18 -7.95
C LEU A 17 5.67 -22.98 -6.87
N ASN A 18 5.04 -24.03 -6.35
CA ASN A 18 5.65 -24.91 -5.36
C ASN A 18 6.87 -25.64 -5.91
N VAL A 19 6.78 -26.20 -7.11
CA VAL A 19 7.92 -26.85 -7.80
C VAL A 19 9.08 -25.88 -7.99
N ARG A 20 8.78 -24.63 -8.34
CA ARG A 20 9.78 -23.53 -8.46
C ARG A 20 10.27 -22.99 -7.12
N LYS A 21 9.87 -23.57 -5.99
CA LYS A 21 10.21 -23.12 -4.63
C LYS A 21 9.85 -21.66 -4.35
N ILE A 22 8.77 -21.18 -4.97
CA ILE A 22 8.23 -19.84 -4.74
C ILE A 22 7.15 -19.94 -3.66
N SER A 23 7.41 -19.30 -2.51
CA SER A 23 6.42 -19.20 -1.45
C SER A 23 5.32 -18.23 -1.84
N PHE A 24 4.07 -18.59 -1.55
CA PHE A 24 2.93 -17.75 -1.87
C PHE A 24 1.89 -17.70 -0.75
N VAL A 25 1.10 -16.64 -0.75
CA VAL A 25 -0.13 -16.51 0.03
C VAL A 25 -1.23 -15.98 -0.88
N THR A 26 -2.34 -16.69 -0.92
CA THR A 26 -3.52 -16.30 -1.69
C THR A 26 -4.79 -16.50 -0.87
N ILE A 27 -5.93 -16.06 -1.39
CA ILE A 27 -7.25 -16.28 -0.78
C ILE A 27 -7.94 -17.45 -1.48
N ARG A 28 -8.35 -18.43 -0.73
CA ARG A 28 -9.17 -19.54 -1.24
C ARG A 28 -10.62 -19.09 -1.45
N ARG A 29 -11.22 -19.50 -2.56
CA ARG A 29 -12.66 -19.29 -2.81
C ARG A 29 -13.50 -20.02 -1.77
N ARG A 30 -14.54 -19.37 -1.32
CA ARG A 30 -15.45 -19.86 -0.29
C ARG A 30 -16.58 -20.67 -0.96
N GLY A 31 -16.54 -21.99 -0.84
CA GLY A 31 -17.67 -22.86 -1.18
C GLY A 31 -18.58 -23.05 0.05
N THR A 32 -19.88 -23.23 -0.15
CA THR A 32 -20.86 -23.39 0.94
C THR A 32 -20.46 -24.52 1.88
N ARG A 33 -20.17 -25.71 1.36
CA ARG A 33 -19.75 -26.88 2.17
C ARG A 33 -18.52 -26.60 3.06
N LEU A 34 -17.56 -25.80 2.56
CA LEU A 34 -16.36 -25.44 3.31
C LEU A 34 -16.70 -24.49 4.45
N ILE A 35 -17.55 -23.52 4.21
CA ILE A 35 -18.03 -22.58 5.23
C ILE A 35 -18.82 -23.30 6.30
N ASP A 36 -19.73 -24.20 5.93
CA ASP A 36 -20.53 -24.99 6.86
C ASP A 36 -19.64 -25.85 7.77
N ARG A 37 -18.61 -26.50 7.18
CA ARG A 37 -17.60 -27.23 7.94
C ARG A 37 -16.86 -26.32 8.94
N LEU A 38 -16.42 -25.16 8.51
CA LEU A 38 -15.71 -24.23 9.40
C LEU A 38 -16.61 -23.69 10.51
N ASN A 39 -17.88 -23.46 10.23
CA ASN A 39 -18.85 -23.01 11.23
C ASN A 39 -19.18 -24.11 12.26
N SER A 40 -19.02 -25.39 11.89
CA SER A 40 -19.20 -26.52 12.81
C SER A 40 -18.00 -26.77 13.74
N ILE A 41 -16.86 -26.11 13.50
CA ILE A 41 -15.68 -26.26 14.35
C ILE A 41 -15.92 -25.54 15.68
N PRO A 42 -15.75 -26.25 16.83
CA PRO A 42 -15.91 -25.64 18.15
C PRO A 42 -15.00 -24.41 18.34
N GLN A 43 -15.53 -23.40 19.03
CA GLN A 43 -14.78 -22.16 19.26
C GLN A 43 -13.47 -22.39 20.05
N SER A 44 -13.38 -23.46 20.81
CA SER A 44 -12.17 -23.87 21.55
C SER A 44 -10.98 -24.24 20.65
N GLN A 45 -11.23 -24.57 19.39
CA GLN A 45 -10.19 -24.86 18.38
C GLN A 45 -9.73 -23.63 17.62
N TRP A 46 -10.40 -22.49 17.80
CA TRP A 46 -9.99 -21.23 17.21
C TRP A 46 -9.04 -20.50 18.13
N THR A 47 -7.92 -20.06 17.59
CA THR A 47 -6.94 -19.27 18.32
C THR A 47 -7.22 -17.79 18.14
N SER A 48 -7.23 -17.04 19.25
CA SER A 48 -7.36 -15.58 19.21
C SER A 48 -6.02 -14.91 19.05
N ALA A 49 -5.95 -13.89 18.19
CA ALA A 49 -4.77 -13.07 18.00
C ALA A 49 -5.12 -11.60 17.79
N THR A 50 -4.15 -10.75 18.11
CA THR A 50 -4.23 -9.32 17.80
C THR A 50 -3.31 -9.03 16.62
N ILE A 51 -3.86 -8.39 15.58
CA ILE A 51 -3.10 -7.95 14.40
C ILE A 51 -2.94 -6.43 14.44
N ASP A 52 -1.73 -5.98 14.21
CA ASP A 52 -1.44 -4.54 14.12
C ASP A 52 -1.26 -4.14 12.65
N ILE A 53 -2.40 -3.81 12.04
CA ILE A 53 -2.44 -3.30 10.67
C ILE A 53 -2.88 -1.83 10.72
N PRO A 54 -2.10 -0.89 10.22
CA PRO A 54 -2.42 0.52 10.21
C PRO A 54 -3.81 0.79 9.64
N LYS A 55 -4.56 1.71 10.26
CA LYS A 55 -5.93 2.12 9.86
C LYS A 55 -7.01 1.02 9.96
N ARG A 56 -6.71 -0.14 10.52
CA ARG A 56 -7.70 -1.21 10.66
C ARG A 56 -8.56 -1.02 11.90
N ARG A 57 -9.89 -1.08 11.71
CA ARG A 57 -10.87 -0.94 12.80
C ARG A 57 -10.91 -2.19 13.71
N HIS A 58 -10.82 -3.39 13.10
CA HIS A 58 -10.91 -4.67 13.81
C HIS A 58 -9.51 -5.26 13.97
N LYS A 59 -8.94 -5.17 15.18
CA LYS A 59 -7.60 -5.68 15.49
C LYS A 59 -7.60 -7.09 16.09
N LYS A 60 -8.68 -7.48 16.76
CA LYS A 60 -8.85 -8.84 17.33
C LYS A 60 -9.43 -9.76 16.27
N ILE A 61 -8.77 -10.89 16.05
CA ILE A 61 -9.19 -11.92 15.10
C ILE A 61 -9.21 -13.29 15.79
N GLY A 62 -10.05 -14.19 15.26
CA GLY A 62 -9.93 -15.62 15.51
C GLY A 62 -9.41 -16.30 14.27
N TYR A 63 -8.51 -17.27 14.41
CA TYR A 63 -8.07 -18.07 13.29
C TYR A 63 -8.08 -19.58 13.63
N PHE A 64 -8.34 -20.37 12.58
CA PHE A 64 -8.21 -21.82 12.58
C PHE A 64 -7.22 -22.21 11.49
N ASP A 65 -6.23 -23.02 11.85
CA ASP A 65 -5.07 -23.33 11.01
C ASP A 65 -5.02 -24.85 10.79
N GLU A 66 -5.00 -25.25 9.53
CA GLU A 66 -4.99 -26.66 9.14
C GLU A 66 -4.14 -26.92 7.91
N ILE A 67 -3.59 -28.12 7.81
CA ILE A 67 -2.94 -28.60 6.60
C ILE A 67 -3.97 -29.35 5.78
N ILE A 68 -4.06 -29.01 4.49
CA ILE A 68 -5.02 -29.60 3.55
C ILE A 68 -4.34 -30.17 2.32
N ARG A 69 -5.04 -31.03 1.62
CA ARG A 69 -4.68 -31.51 0.27
C ARG A 69 -5.77 -31.12 -0.70
N LEU A 70 -5.41 -30.67 -1.87
CA LEU A 70 -6.32 -30.29 -2.95
C LEU A 70 -5.95 -31.13 -4.18
N GLY A 71 -6.96 -31.58 -4.94
CA GLY A 71 -6.77 -32.57 -5.99
C GLY A 71 -5.79 -32.16 -7.09
N ASP A 72 -5.80 -30.89 -7.48
CA ASP A 72 -4.94 -30.37 -8.55
C ASP A 72 -3.64 -29.73 -8.05
N TYR A 73 -3.28 -29.99 -6.79
CA TYR A 73 -2.06 -29.47 -6.18
C TYR A 73 -1.19 -30.60 -5.66
N GLU A 74 0.06 -30.66 -6.10
CA GLU A 74 1.04 -31.63 -5.65
C GLU A 74 1.69 -31.19 -4.34
N GLY A 75 1.35 -31.91 -3.24
CA GLY A 75 1.90 -31.65 -1.92
C GLY A 75 0.87 -31.23 -0.89
N GLN A 76 1.34 -30.54 0.13
CA GLN A 76 0.52 -30.05 1.22
C GLN A 76 0.37 -28.54 1.14
N LEU A 77 -0.83 -28.07 1.38
CA LEU A 77 -1.15 -26.65 1.54
C LEU A 77 -1.60 -26.39 2.97
N ARG A 78 -1.30 -25.24 3.46
CA ARG A 78 -1.80 -24.74 4.73
C ARG A 78 -2.96 -23.79 4.48
N GLN A 79 -4.06 -24.05 5.13
CA GLN A 79 -5.24 -23.18 5.11
C GLN A 79 -5.41 -22.51 6.46
N ILE A 80 -5.52 -21.19 6.47
CA ILE A 80 -5.77 -20.40 7.66
C ILE A 80 -7.12 -19.71 7.47
N ALA A 81 -8.14 -20.18 8.18
CA ALA A 81 -9.45 -19.55 8.21
C ALA A 81 -9.44 -18.43 9.27
N VAL A 82 -9.85 -17.23 8.91
CA VAL A 82 -9.77 -16.05 9.79
C VAL A 82 -11.12 -15.38 9.90
N THR A 83 -11.57 -15.18 11.14
CA THR A 83 -12.77 -14.42 11.51
C THR A 83 -12.40 -13.08 12.16
N GLY A 84 -13.38 -12.20 12.34
CA GLY A 84 -13.12 -10.89 12.97
C GLY A 84 -12.49 -9.86 12.05
N LEU A 85 -12.45 -10.11 10.74
CA LEU A 85 -11.94 -9.17 9.73
C LEU A 85 -12.99 -8.14 9.26
N GLY A 86 -14.12 -8.00 9.96
CA GLY A 86 -15.22 -7.12 9.56
C GLY A 86 -16.12 -7.71 8.48
N ARG A 87 -16.03 -9.02 8.24
CA ARG A 87 -16.87 -9.77 7.30
C ARG A 87 -17.61 -10.87 8.07
N GLU A 88 -18.84 -11.17 7.70
CA GLU A 88 -19.65 -12.24 8.33
C GLU A 88 -19.02 -13.63 8.13
N ARG A 89 -18.44 -13.88 6.96
CA ARG A 89 -17.86 -15.17 6.62
C ARG A 89 -16.33 -15.15 6.80
N PRO A 90 -15.72 -16.27 7.23
CA PRO A 90 -14.27 -16.37 7.36
C PRO A 90 -13.54 -16.05 6.06
N THR A 91 -12.39 -15.40 6.15
CA THR A 91 -11.44 -15.26 5.05
C THR A 91 -10.48 -16.43 5.11
N LEU A 92 -10.28 -17.11 3.98
CA LEU A 92 -9.48 -18.32 3.89
C LEU A 92 -8.16 -18.02 3.20
N PHE A 93 -7.09 -17.94 3.96
CA PHE A 93 -5.74 -17.84 3.42
C PHE A 93 -5.23 -19.22 3.03
N LEU A 94 -4.53 -19.29 1.92
CA LEU A 94 -3.92 -20.51 1.40
C LEU A 94 -2.45 -20.25 1.10
N THR A 95 -1.56 -21.13 1.58
CA THR A 95 -0.11 -20.98 1.41
C THR A 95 0.58 -22.34 1.32
N ASN A 96 1.73 -22.40 0.63
CA ASN A 96 2.64 -23.52 0.67
C ASN A 96 3.70 -23.41 1.77
N HIS A 97 3.72 -22.29 2.51
CA HIS A 97 4.66 -22.12 3.64
C HIS A 97 4.06 -22.68 4.93
N LEU A 98 4.60 -23.78 5.40
CA LEU A 98 4.01 -24.56 6.49
C LEU A 98 4.44 -24.08 7.88
N THR A 99 5.53 -23.32 8.01
CA THR A 99 6.19 -22.99 9.30
C THR A 99 5.99 -21.55 9.78
N GLU A 100 5.66 -20.63 8.88
CA GLU A 100 5.44 -19.22 9.23
C GLU A 100 4.27 -19.06 10.22
N SER A 101 4.33 -18.07 11.11
CA SER A 101 3.22 -17.86 12.03
C SER A 101 1.95 -17.40 11.30
N PRO A 102 0.75 -17.89 11.65
CA PRO A 102 -0.49 -17.45 11.03
C PRO A 102 -0.69 -15.93 11.09
N ARG A 103 -0.24 -15.32 12.20
CA ARG A 103 -0.30 -13.87 12.40
C ARG A 103 0.53 -13.13 11.36
N GLU A 104 1.75 -13.58 11.10
CA GLU A 104 2.65 -12.96 10.10
C GLU A 104 2.12 -13.13 8.69
N ILE A 105 1.61 -14.31 8.33
CA ILE A 105 0.95 -14.54 7.03
C ILE A 105 -0.20 -13.56 6.83
N ILE A 106 -1.08 -13.39 7.83
CA ILE A 106 -2.23 -12.47 7.77
C ILE A 106 -1.76 -11.02 7.65
N MET A 107 -0.75 -10.62 8.44
CA MET A 107 -0.21 -9.25 8.42
C MET A 107 0.49 -8.93 7.09
N ASN A 108 1.28 -9.85 6.57
CA ASN A 108 1.98 -9.69 5.31
C ASN A 108 1.01 -9.63 4.13
N TYR A 109 -0.02 -10.48 4.13
CA TYR A 109 -1.07 -10.38 3.11
C TYR A 109 -1.84 -9.04 3.19
N ALA A 110 -2.09 -8.54 4.37
CA ALA A 110 -2.80 -7.27 4.53
C ALA A 110 -2.00 -6.06 3.97
N ARG A 111 -0.67 -6.15 3.92
CA ARG A 111 0.19 -5.13 3.28
C ARG A 111 -0.06 -5.03 1.76
N ARG A 112 -0.55 -6.10 1.13
CA ARG A 112 -1.00 -6.08 -0.27
C ARG A 112 -2.05 -4.99 -0.55
N ASN A 113 -2.91 -4.69 0.41
CA ASN A 113 -3.88 -3.60 0.28
C ASN A 113 -3.21 -2.23 0.05
N GLY A 114 -1.94 -2.07 0.41
CA GLY A 114 -1.17 -0.87 0.12
C GLY A 114 -0.98 -0.63 -1.38
N ILE A 115 -0.91 -1.69 -2.19
CA ILE A 115 -0.84 -1.58 -3.66
C ILE A 115 -2.17 -1.03 -4.19
N GLU A 116 -3.30 -1.56 -3.71
CA GLU A 116 -4.65 -1.11 -4.12
C GLU A 116 -4.90 0.35 -3.71
N ASP A 117 -4.47 0.75 -2.50
CA ASP A 117 -4.55 2.15 -2.04
C ASP A 117 -3.64 3.08 -2.86
N GLY A 118 -2.45 2.59 -3.26
CA GLY A 118 -1.53 3.29 -4.16
C GLY A 118 -2.11 3.48 -5.56
N LEU A 119 -2.65 2.41 -6.16
CA LEU A 119 -3.34 2.49 -7.46
C LEU A 119 -4.55 3.42 -7.39
N GLY A 120 -5.37 3.31 -6.34
CA GLY A 120 -6.49 4.22 -6.12
C GLY A 120 -6.05 5.68 -5.99
N THR A 121 -4.89 5.95 -5.42
CA THR A 121 -4.30 7.30 -5.36
C THR A 121 -3.88 7.77 -6.75
N ASN A 122 -3.22 6.91 -7.53
CA ASN A 122 -2.76 7.23 -8.87
C ASN A 122 -3.96 7.54 -9.80
N VAL A 123 -5.05 6.80 -9.69
CA VAL A 123 -6.28 7.06 -10.45
C VAL A 123 -6.99 8.33 -9.96
N ASN A 124 -7.26 8.45 -8.65
CA ASN A 124 -8.15 9.48 -8.12
C ASN A 124 -7.50 10.87 -7.94
N PHE A 125 -6.18 10.93 -7.88
CA PHE A 125 -5.46 12.19 -7.70
C PHE A 125 -4.59 12.56 -8.88
N PHE A 126 -3.89 11.59 -9.47
CA PHE A 126 -3.04 11.83 -10.64
C PHE A 126 -3.73 11.52 -11.97
N HIS A 127 -4.98 11.03 -11.94
CA HIS A 127 -5.77 10.71 -13.14
C HIS A 127 -5.05 9.74 -14.11
N MET A 128 -4.35 8.73 -13.56
CA MET A 128 -3.59 7.77 -14.33
C MET A 128 -4.43 6.97 -15.35
N ASP A 129 -5.74 6.89 -15.14
CA ASP A 129 -6.72 6.27 -16.05
C ASP A 129 -7.18 7.18 -17.18
N ASN A 130 -6.84 8.47 -17.14
CA ASN A 130 -7.16 9.44 -18.17
C ASN A 130 -5.95 9.63 -19.08
N LEU A 131 -5.85 8.76 -20.08
CA LEU A 131 -4.70 8.72 -20.97
C LEU A 131 -4.66 9.96 -21.87
N SER A 132 -3.49 10.59 -21.98
CA SER A 132 -3.26 11.76 -22.83
C SER A 132 -3.13 11.41 -24.32
N SER A 133 -2.93 10.13 -24.64
CA SER A 133 -2.63 9.66 -25.99
C SER A 133 -3.02 8.19 -26.19
N GLU A 134 -3.28 7.81 -27.43
CA GLU A 134 -3.46 6.40 -27.85
C GLU A 134 -2.10 5.73 -28.20
N VAL A 135 -1.01 6.51 -28.26
CA VAL A 135 0.31 5.99 -28.55
C VAL A 135 0.90 5.31 -27.31
N ARG A 136 1.23 4.03 -27.41
CA ARG A 136 1.72 3.21 -26.30
C ARG A 136 2.89 3.84 -25.55
N LEU A 137 3.86 4.41 -26.26
CA LEU A 137 5.03 5.06 -25.66
C LEU A 137 4.63 6.24 -24.75
N ASN A 138 3.65 7.04 -25.17
CA ASN A 138 3.15 8.15 -24.39
C ASN A 138 2.41 7.67 -23.14
N VAL A 139 1.64 6.58 -23.28
CA VAL A 139 0.96 5.93 -22.14
C VAL A 139 1.97 5.43 -21.11
N ASP A 140 3.02 4.76 -21.55
CA ASP A 140 4.11 4.28 -20.68
C ASP A 140 4.81 5.45 -19.97
N LEU A 141 5.00 6.56 -20.66
CA LEU A 141 5.56 7.79 -20.09
C LEU A 141 4.63 8.38 -19.04
N ASP A 142 3.33 8.54 -19.33
CA ASP A 142 2.34 9.08 -18.38
C ASP A 142 2.26 8.25 -17.10
N VAL A 143 2.24 6.92 -17.24
CA VAL A 143 2.26 5.99 -16.08
C VAL A 143 3.56 6.17 -15.28
N THR A 144 4.69 6.26 -15.95
CA THR A 144 6.01 6.44 -15.30
C THR A 144 6.06 7.76 -14.54
N LEU A 145 5.63 8.87 -15.15
CA LEU A 145 5.57 10.18 -14.51
C LEU A 145 4.63 10.19 -13.30
N THR A 146 3.49 9.50 -13.40
CA THR A 146 2.56 9.34 -12.26
C THR A 146 3.21 8.63 -11.09
N VAL A 147 3.96 7.54 -11.34
CA VAL A 147 4.68 6.81 -10.29
C VAL A 147 5.77 7.68 -9.65
N ILE A 148 6.51 8.45 -10.45
CA ILE A 148 7.52 9.40 -9.97
C ILE A 148 6.86 10.48 -9.11
N ALA A 149 5.78 11.09 -9.59
CA ALA A 149 5.05 12.12 -8.85
C ALA A 149 4.53 11.60 -7.50
N ASN A 150 3.93 10.40 -7.48
CA ASN A 150 3.48 9.76 -6.23
C ASN A 150 4.66 9.51 -5.27
N SER A 151 5.82 9.11 -5.79
CA SER A 151 7.04 8.92 -5.00
C SER A 151 7.55 10.23 -4.39
N CYS A 152 7.49 11.35 -5.12
CA CYS A 152 7.81 12.68 -4.61
C CYS A 152 6.88 13.10 -3.47
N TYR A 153 5.57 12.85 -3.59
CA TYR A 153 4.62 13.12 -2.50
C TYR A 153 4.89 12.27 -1.25
N ARG A 154 5.27 11.01 -1.41
CA ARG A 154 5.66 10.15 -0.29
C ARG A 154 6.91 10.66 0.39
N TRP A 155 7.93 11.01 -0.39
CA TRP A 155 9.15 11.62 0.10
C TRP A 155 8.88 12.92 0.88
N LEU A 156 7.98 13.77 0.38
CA LEU A 156 7.53 14.96 1.08
C LEU A 156 6.80 14.62 2.39
N ALA A 157 5.87 13.64 2.35
CA ALA A 157 5.12 13.19 3.53
C ALA A 157 6.04 12.75 4.67
N ASP A 158 7.10 12.01 4.34
CA ASP A 158 8.05 11.48 5.34
C ASP A 158 8.87 12.60 6.02
N ARG A 159 9.06 13.73 5.35
CA ARG A 159 9.76 14.91 5.89
C ARG A 159 8.88 15.84 6.71
N LEU A 160 7.57 15.77 6.53
CA LEU A 160 6.62 16.65 7.22
C LEU A 160 6.11 15.96 8.48
N LYS A 161 6.40 16.53 9.64
CA LYS A 161 6.01 16.02 10.95
C LYS A 161 4.49 15.79 11.04
N GLY A 162 4.09 14.57 11.40
CA GLY A 162 2.69 14.17 11.50
C GLY A 162 1.99 13.93 10.16
N CYS A 163 2.72 13.94 9.03
CA CYS A 163 2.16 13.74 7.68
C CYS A 163 2.57 12.42 7.02
N GLN A 164 3.32 11.54 7.70
CA GLN A 164 3.87 10.29 7.14
C GLN A 164 2.82 9.37 6.48
N ASN A 165 1.57 9.45 6.93
CA ASN A 165 0.44 8.71 6.38
C ASN A 165 -0.51 9.57 5.53
N ALA A 166 -0.14 10.83 5.23
CA ALA A 166 -0.97 11.73 4.44
C ALA A 166 -0.98 11.29 2.96
N LYS A 167 -2.16 11.37 2.34
CA LYS A 167 -2.30 11.12 0.91
C LYS A 167 -1.86 12.34 0.09
N PRO A 168 -1.42 12.17 -1.19
CA PRO A 168 -1.01 13.27 -2.06
C PRO A 168 -2.01 14.42 -2.10
N LYS A 169 -3.30 14.14 -2.24
CA LYS A 169 -4.37 15.16 -2.21
C LYS A 169 -4.38 16.02 -0.95
N GLN A 170 -4.06 15.44 0.20
CA GLN A 170 -4.01 16.17 1.48
C GLN A 170 -2.75 17.06 1.55
N LEU A 171 -1.62 16.54 1.05
CA LEU A 171 -0.37 17.28 0.99
C LEU A 171 -0.46 18.44 0.02
N SER A 172 -1.03 18.21 -1.17
CA SER A 172 -1.26 19.24 -2.18
C SER A 172 -2.04 20.42 -1.59
N ARG A 173 -3.22 20.15 -1.02
CA ARG A 173 -4.07 21.18 -0.43
C ARG A 173 -3.45 21.93 0.75
N LYS A 174 -2.61 21.25 1.53
CA LYS A 174 -2.03 21.85 2.73
C LYS A 174 -0.76 22.65 2.46
N PHE A 175 0.08 22.17 1.53
CA PHE A 175 1.45 22.64 1.41
C PHE A 175 1.83 23.11 0.00
N ILE A 176 1.13 22.67 -1.05
CA ILE A 176 1.47 23.01 -2.44
C ILE A 176 0.49 24.05 -3.01
N GLU A 177 -0.82 23.84 -2.85
CA GLU A 177 -1.85 24.77 -3.26
C GLU A 177 -1.92 25.96 -2.28
N THR A 178 -0.84 26.75 -2.23
CA THR A 178 -0.72 27.93 -1.36
C THR A 178 -0.32 29.14 -2.18
N SER A 179 -0.78 30.31 -1.77
CA SER A 179 -0.38 31.59 -2.32
C SER A 179 0.81 32.13 -1.54
N GLY A 180 1.51 33.08 -2.13
CA GLY A 180 2.64 33.75 -1.52
C GLY A 180 3.31 34.72 -2.49
N GLU A 181 4.34 35.37 -2.04
CA GLU A 181 5.17 36.28 -2.81
C GLU A 181 6.56 35.69 -3.03
N ILE A 182 7.14 35.95 -4.21
CA ILE A 182 8.50 35.57 -4.54
C ILE A 182 9.31 36.82 -4.80
N GLU A 183 10.33 37.05 -4.00
CA GLU A 183 11.29 38.11 -4.20
C GLU A 183 12.59 37.54 -4.79
N ILE A 184 13.06 38.15 -5.89
CA ILE A 184 14.31 37.78 -6.53
C ILE A 184 15.42 38.65 -5.99
N THR A 185 16.32 38.07 -5.23
CA THR A 185 17.44 38.83 -4.65
C THR A 185 18.67 38.87 -5.60
N PRO A 186 19.53 39.90 -5.49
CA PRO A 186 20.77 40.00 -6.29
C PRO A 186 21.70 38.79 -6.11
N ASN A 187 21.64 38.11 -4.95
CA ASN A 187 22.51 36.98 -4.62
C ASN A 187 22.02 35.62 -5.18
N ARG A 188 21.12 35.63 -6.17
CA ARG A 188 20.52 34.43 -6.77
C ARG A 188 19.74 33.59 -5.74
N ILE A 189 19.07 34.25 -4.83
CA ILE A 189 18.15 33.62 -3.88
C ILE A 189 16.73 34.05 -4.28
N LEU A 190 15.84 33.07 -4.39
CA LEU A 190 14.40 33.29 -4.46
C LEU A 190 13.84 33.18 -3.06
N LEU A 191 13.53 34.33 -2.47
CA LEU A 191 12.88 34.38 -1.16
C LEU A 191 11.36 34.16 -1.37
N VAL A 192 10.84 33.09 -0.80
CA VAL A 192 9.42 32.73 -0.92
C VAL A 192 8.73 33.01 0.40
N THR A 193 7.83 33.98 0.41
CA THR A 193 6.99 34.30 1.57
C THR A 193 5.59 33.72 1.33
N LEU A 194 5.25 32.68 2.07
CA LEU A 194 3.95 32.01 1.96
C LEU A 194 2.89 32.76 2.77
N ASP A 195 1.68 32.83 2.23
CA ASP A 195 0.50 33.34 2.95
C ASP A 195 0.31 32.60 4.27
N ARG A 196 -0.16 33.31 5.29
CA ARG A 196 -0.32 32.77 6.63
C ARG A 196 -1.31 31.62 6.67
N ARG A 197 -0.82 30.41 6.95
CA ARG A 197 -1.63 29.20 7.13
C ARG A 197 -1.22 28.43 8.38
N CYS A 198 -2.15 27.70 8.97
CA CYS A 198 -1.90 26.89 10.17
C CYS A 198 -0.87 25.77 9.97
N HIS A 199 -0.57 25.41 8.73
CA HIS A 199 0.41 24.35 8.39
C HIS A 199 1.83 24.86 8.12
N ASN A 200 2.03 26.16 7.95
CA ASN A 200 3.36 26.74 7.68
C ASN A 200 4.43 26.40 8.74
N PRO A 201 4.13 26.29 10.04
CA PRO A 201 5.11 25.85 11.02
C PRO A 201 5.71 24.48 10.73
N ILE A 202 4.94 23.57 10.14
CA ILE A 202 5.40 22.21 9.75
C ILE A 202 6.43 22.31 8.63
N LEU A 203 6.22 23.18 7.62
CA LEU A 203 7.19 23.43 6.55
C LEU A 203 8.49 24.01 7.08
N ARG A 204 8.40 25.00 7.99
CA ARG A 204 9.58 25.61 8.63
C ARG A 204 10.38 24.60 9.47
N GLU A 205 9.68 23.72 10.22
CA GLU A 205 10.34 22.67 11.01
C GLU A 205 11.05 21.65 10.11
N ALA A 206 10.47 21.35 8.93
CA ALA A 206 11.06 20.44 7.96
C ALA A 206 12.32 20.99 7.28
N ALA A 207 12.51 22.31 7.28
CA ALA A 207 13.70 23.03 6.80
C ALA A 207 14.17 22.53 5.42
N LEU A 208 13.25 22.37 4.48
CA LEU A 208 13.50 21.78 3.15
C LEU A 208 14.44 22.64 2.28
N ASP A 209 14.60 23.90 2.65
CA ASP A 209 15.43 24.90 1.96
C ASP A 209 16.88 24.95 2.46
N LYS A 210 17.19 24.47 3.68
CA LYS A 210 18.49 24.63 4.33
C LYS A 210 19.66 24.09 3.54
N ASP A 211 19.48 22.96 2.88
CA ASP A 211 20.51 22.28 2.09
C ASP A 211 20.15 22.23 0.60
N SER A 212 19.27 23.15 0.14
CA SER A 212 18.86 23.21 -1.26
C SER A 212 20.05 23.60 -2.14
N PRO A 213 20.48 22.73 -3.05
CA PRO A 213 21.53 23.09 -4.02
C PRO A 213 21.01 24.18 -4.99
N PRO A 214 21.91 24.92 -5.64
CA PRO A 214 21.50 25.79 -6.73
C PRO A 214 20.74 25.00 -7.79
N ILE A 215 19.61 25.53 -8.26
CA ILE A 215 18.75 24.86 -9.23
C ILE A 215 19.25 25.19 -10.63
N PRO A 216 19.86 24.22 -11.37
CA PRO A 216 20.53 24.51 -12.66
C PRO A 216 19.59 25.08 -13.71
N TRP A 217 18.40 24.49 -13.84
CA TRP A 217 17.40 24.91 -14.83
C TRP A 217 16.72 26.24 -14.48
N LEU A 218 16.92 26.75 -13.25
CA LEU A 218 16.45 28.05 -12.76
C LEU A 218 17.61 29.06 -12.66
N GLY A 219 18.57 29.00 -13.56
CA GLY A 219 19.71 29.91 -13.60
C GLY A 219 20.62 29.86 -12.38
N GLY A 220 20.64 28.76 -11.65
CA GLY A 220 21.44 28.57 -10.44
C GLY A 220 20.91 29.28 -9.20
N TYR A 221 19.64 29.69 -9.20
CA TYR A 221 19.01 30.25 -8.01
C TYR A 221 18.79 29.20 -6.92
N ARG A 222 18.81 29.63 -5.67
CA ARG A 222 18.40 28.83 -4.51
C ARG A 222 17.05 29.32 -4.02
N ILE A 223 16.22 28.41 -3.50
CA ILE A 223 14.95 28.76 -2.86
C ILE A 223 15.18 28.87 -1.36
N GLN A 224 14.61 29.88 -0.73
CA GLN A 224 14.59 30.11 0.70
C GLN A 224 13.17 30.48 1.15
N PHE A 225 12.68 29.88 2.28
CA PHE A 225 11.37 30.12 2.87
C PHE A 225 11.48 30.92 4.17
#